data_729fdbfde74004c40542bfcfcb83b122
#
_entry.id   729fdbfde74004c40542bfcfcb83b122
#
_cell.length_a   1.000
_cell.length_b   1.000
_cell.length_c   1.000
_cell.angle_alpha   90.00
_cell.angle_beta   90.00
_cell.angle_gamma   90.00
#
_symmetry.space_group_name_H-M   'P 1'
#
loop_
_entity.id
_entity.type
_entity.pdbx_description
1 polymer ?
#
loop_
_entity_poly.entity_id
_entity_poly.type
_entity_poly.pdbx_seq_one_letter_code
_entity_poly.pdbx_strand_id
1 'polypeptide(L)'
;MGTEADAARVGDGSDVGAGSSIMGTLSGGGTARVSIGERCLLGANAGIGIALGDDCVVEAGLYVTAATKVTLPGGQVVKALELSGHSSLLYIRNSVTGAIEVRRRQGKTVELNEALHAN
;
A
#
# COMPACT_ATOMS: atom_id res chain seq x y z
N MET A 1 -26.28 -0.14 0.72
CA MET A 1 -25.11 0.65 0.55
C MET A 1 -24.56 1.08 1.89
N GLY A 2 -23.34 0.78 2.12
CA GLY A 2 -22.72 1.30 3.30
C GLY A 2 -22.77 2.81 3.26
N THR A 3 -22.81 3.43 4.38
CA THR A 3 -22.77 4.87 4.41
C THR A 3 -21.38 5.30 3.98
N GLU A 4 -21.30 6.49 3.43
CA GLU A 4 -20.00 7.02 3.08
C GLU A 4 -19.09 7.15 4.29
N ALA A 5 -19.70 7.21 5.46
CA ALA A 5 -18.92 7.29 6.69
C ALA A 5 -18.05 6.06 6.89
N ASP A 6 -18.45 4.92 6.33
CA ASP A 6 -17.70 3.68 6.49
C ASP A 6 -16.82 3.34 5.30
N ALA A 7 -16.89 4.13 4.25
CA ALA A 7 -16.13 3.85 3.04
C ALA A 7 -14.72 4.41 3.16
N ALA A 8 -13.77 3.71 2.52
CA ALA A 8 -12.43 4.25 2.37
C ALA A 8 -12.48 5.48 1.46
N ARG A 9 -11.55 6.38 1.64
CA ARG A 9 -11.43 7.56 0.79
C ARG A 9 -10.28 7.36 -0.16
N VAL A 10 -10.51 7.74 -1.41
CA VAL A 10 -9.51 7.62 -2.47
C VAL A 10 -9.26 8.99 -3.04
N GLY A 11 -8.01 9.45 -2.98
CA GLY A 11 -7.64 10.77 -3.46
C GLY A 11 -7.61 10.86 -4.96
N ASP A 12 -7.44 12.09 -5.44
CA ASP A 12 -7.47 12.39 -6.86
C ASP A 12 -6.30 11.75 -7.59
N GLY A 13 -6.55 11.30 -8.81
CA GLY A 13 -5.51 10.74 -9.64
C GLY A 13 -5.07 9.34 -9.25
N SER A 14 -5.72 8.73 -8.28
CA SER A 14 -5.40 7.36 -7.89
C SER A 14 -6.13 6.37 -8.76
N ASP A 15 -5.46 5.26 -9.05
CA ASP A 15 -5.98 4.21 -9.90
C ASP A 15 -6.12 2.94 -9.07
N VAL A 16 -7.35 2.46 -8.95
CA VAL A 16 -7.64 1.26 -8.19
C VAL A 16 -7.98 0.16 -9.18
N GLY A 17 -7.07 -0.80 -9.32
CA GLY A 17 -7.21 -1.85 -10.31
C GLY A 17 -8.42 -2.74 -10.08
N ALA A 18 -8.79 -3.47 -11.11
CA ALA A 18 -9.95 -4.36 -11.05
C ALA A 18 -9.75 -5.43 -9.97
N GLY A 19 -10.78 -5.69 -9.21
CA GLY A 19 -10.72 -6.69 -8.16
C GLY A 19 -10.01 -6.26 -6.89
N SER A 20 -9.56 -5.01 -6.84
CA SER A 20 -8.90 -4.50 -5.63
C SER A 20 -9.88 -4.34 -4.48
N SER A 21 -9.37 -4.47 -3.27
CA SER A 21 -10.16 -4.34 -2.04
C SER A 21 -9.55 -3.29 -1.14
N ILE A 22 -10.40 -2.45 -0.56
CA ILE A 22 -9.97 -1.43 0.39
C ILE A 22 -10.86 -1.56 1.62
N MET A 23 -10.25 -1.82 2.76
CA MET A 23 -11.01 -1.90 4.00
C MET A 23 -11.40 -0.50 4.45
N GLY A 24 -12.58 -0.37 5.04
CA GLY A 24 -13.05 0.94 5.48
C GLY A 24 -12.31 1.48 6.70
N THR A 25 -11.83 0.57 7.57
CA THR A 25 -11.07 0.95 8.75
C THR A 25 -9.82 0.10 8.82
N LEU A 26 -8.87 0.52 9.63
CA LEU A 26 -7.65 -0.25 9.82
C LEU A 26 -8.01 -1.65 10.30
N SER A 27 -7.38 -2.65 9.69
CA SER A 27 -7.55 -4.03 10.11
C SER A 27 -6.98 -4.19 11.52
N GLY A 28 -7.51 -5.15 12.25
CA GLY A 28 -7.04 -5.39 13.61
C GLY A 28 -7.82 -4.65 14.67
N GLY A 29 -8.96 -4.08 14.34
CA GLY A 29 -9.86 -3.51 15.33
C GLY A 29 -9.72 -2.01 15.57
N GLY A 30 -8.94 -1.33 14.75
CA GLY A 30 -8.82 0.10 14.88
C GLY A 30 -10.07 0.84 14.40
N THR A 31 -10.24 2.06 14.89
CA THR A 31 -11.32 2.92 14.45
C THR A 31 -10.87 3.91 13.40
N ALA A 32 -9.57 4.01 13.17
CA ALA A 32 -9.04 4.90 12.14
C ALA A 32 -9.46 4.42 10.76
N ARG A 33 -9.82 5.35 9.91
CA ARG A 33 -10.25 4.99 8.57
C ARG A 33 -9.07 4.74 7.66
N VAL A 34 -9.27 3.81 6.74
CA VAL A 34 -8.32 3.59 5.67
C VAL A 34 -8.60 4.65 4.60
N SER A 35 -7.55 5.33 4.19
CA SER A 35 -7.65 6.29 3.10
C SER A 35 -6.51 6.07 2.14
N ILE A 36 -6.74 6.41 0.90
CA ILE A 36 -5.72 6.38 -0.14
C ILE A 36 -5.52 7.81 -0.58
N GLY A 37 -4.28 8.26 -0.54
CA GLY A 37 -3.95 9.62 -0.94
C GLY A 37 -4.07 9.80 -2.45
N GLU A 38 -3.42 10.83 -2.95
CA GLU A 38 -3.49 11.16 -4.37
C GLU A 38 -2.42 10.42 -5.15
N ARG A 39 -2.70 10.16 -6.41
CA ARG A 39 -1.75 9.58 -7.36
C ARG A 39 -1.21 8.22 -6.92
N CYS A 40 -2.03 7.45 -6.22
CA CYS A 40 -1.68 6.09 -5.84
C CYS A 40 -2.11 5.10 -6.90
N LEU A 41 -1.49 3.93 -6.89
CA LEU A 41 -1.85 2.85 -7.80
C LEU A 41 -1.98 1.56 -7.02
N LEU A 42 -3.17 0.98 -7.06
CA LEU A 42 -3.38 -0.38 -6.58
C LEU A 42 -3.48 -1.29 -7.79
N GLY A 43 -2.57 -2.24 -7.91
CA GLY A 43 -2.63 -3.20 -8.99
C GLY A 43 -3.87 -4.07 -8.88
N ALA A 44 -4.20 -4.78 -9.96
CA ALA A 44 -5.38 -5.62 -10.00
C ALA A 44 -5.35 -6.65 -8.86
N ASN A 45 -6.47 -6.81 -8.20
CA ASN A 45 -6.64 -7.76 -7.08
C ASN A 45 -5.74 -7.47 -5.87
N ALA A 46 -5.17 -6.27 -5.79
CA ALA A 46 -4.47 -5.88 -4.58
C ALA A 46 -5.49 -5.53 -3.49
N GLY A 47 -5.09 -5.66 -2.24
CA GLY A 47 -5.95 -5.30 -1.13
C GLY A 47 -5.17 -4.56 -0.06
N ILE A 48 -5.79 -3.59 0.57
CA ILE A 48 -5.14 -2.88 1.66
C ILE A 48 -6.05 -2.75 2.86
N GLY A 49 -5.42 -2.80 4.03
CA GLY A 49 -6.07 -2.57 5.31
C GLY A 49 -5.33 -1.54 6.14
N ILE A 50 -4.51 -0.73 5.49
CA ILE A 50 -3.84 0.41 6.10
C ILE A 50 -4.06 1.62 5.20
N ALA A 51 -3.81 2.81 5.72
CA ALA A 51 -3.91 4.00 4.90
C ALA A 51 -2.65 4.15 4.05
N LEU A 52 -2.82 4.70 2.86
CA LEU A 52 -1.71 5.07 1.99
C LEU A 52 -1.67 6.58 1.90
N GLY A 53 -0.48 7.15 2.02
CA GLY A 53 -0.30 8.56 1.72
C GLY A 53 -0.36 8.79 0.23
N ASP A 54 0.26 9.85 -0.25
CA ASP A 54 0.26 10.15 -1.67
C ASP A 54 1.34 9.34 -2.39
N ASP A 55 1.13 9.11 -3.67
CA ASP A 55 2.15 8.52 -4.56
C ASP A 55 2.60 7.13 -4.14
N CYS A 56 1.71 6.35 -3.56
CA CYS A 56 2.02 4.98 -3.17
C CYS A 56 1.59 4.00 -4.26
N VAL A 57 2.28 2.87 -4.31
CA VAL A 57 1.96 1.80 -5.26
C VAL A 57 1.90 0.49 -4.51
N VAL A 58 0.87 -0.30 -4.78
CA VAL A 58 0.75 -1.66 -4.27
C VAL A 58 0.69 -2.60 -5.46
N GLU A 59 1.59 -3.57 -5.48
CA GLU A 59 1.69 -4.51 -6.57
C GLU A 59 0.41 -5.32 -6.74
N ALA A 60 0.10 -5.70 -7.97
CA ALA A 60 -1.07 -6.52 -8.25
C ALA A 60 -1.04 -7.82 -7.44
N GLY A 61 -2.18 -8.20 -6.93
CA GLY A 61 -2.32 -9.45 -6.19
C GLY A 61 -1.80 -9.42 -4.76
N LEU A 62 -1.32 -8.28 -4.29
CA LEU A 62 -0.70 -8.17 -2.98
C LEU A 62 -1.70 -7.65 -1.97
N TYR A 63 -1.79 -8.32 -0.82
CA TYR A 63 -2.62 -7.84 0.30
C TYR A 63 -1.74 -7.32 1.40
N VAL A 64 -1.99 -6.08 1.82
CA VAL A 64 -1.22 -5.43 2.89
C VAL A 64 -2.21 -4.97 3.95
N THR A 65 -2.22 -5.66 5.08
CA THR A 65 -3.08 -5.30 6.21
C THR A 65 -2.21 -4.83 7.37
N ALA A 66 -2.84 -4.36 8.42
CA ALA A 66 -2.10 -3.78 9.54
C ALA A 66 -1.07 -4.74 10.14
N ALA A 67 -1.39 -6.03 10.21
CA ALA A 67 -0.49 -7.02 10.80
C ALA A 67 0.49 -7.62 9.81
N THR A 68 0.39 -7.28 8.54
CA THR A 68 1.30 -7.82 7.53
C THR A 68 2.73 -7.39 7.85
N LYS A 69 3.64 -8.37 7.87
CA LYS A 69 5.07 -8.07 8.05
C LYS A 69 5.66 -7.62 6.73
N VAL A 70 6.35 -6.51 6.77
CA VAL A 70 6.99 -5.96 5.58
C VAL A 70 8.46 -5.71 5.87
N THR A 71 9.29 -5.89 4.86
CA THR A 71 10.74 -5.70 4.98
C THR A 71 11.10 -4.34 4.41
N LEU A 72 11.73 -3.52 5.23
CA LEU A 72 12.21 -2.19 4.83
C LEU A 72 13.51 -2.32 4.04
N PRO A 73 13.92 -1.24 3.33
CA PRO A 73 15.13 -1.30 2.51
C PRO A 73 16.38 -1.75 3.25
N GLY A 74 16.48 -1.47 4.53
CA GLY A 74 17.64 -1.89 5.32
C GLY A 74 17.56 -3.32 5.82
N GLY A 75 16.48 -4.04 5.50
CA GLY A 75 16.31 -5.41 5.94
C GLY A 75 15.50 -5.56 7.22
N GLN A 76 15.17 -4.46 7.86
CA GLN A 76 14.37 -4.50 9.09
C GLN A 76 12.94 -4.89 8.76
N VAL A 77 12.34 -5.73 9.58
CA VAL A 77 10.97 -6.19 9.39
C VAL A 77 10.07 -5.48 10.39
N VAL A 78 9.00 -4.87 9.88
CA VAL A 78 8.03 -4.18 10.73
C VAL A 78 6.63 -4.57 10.30
N LYS A 79 5.63 -4.24 11.12
CA LYS A 79 4.25 -4.40 10.71
C LYS A 79 3.87 -3.24 9.79
N ALA A 80 3.07 -3.54 8.77
CA ALA A 80 2.63 -2.52 7.83
C ALA A 80 1.89 -1.38 8.53
N LEU A 81 1.26 -1.66 9.66
CA LEU A 81 0.58 -0.62 10.43
C LEU A 81 1.50 0.57 10.70
N GLU A 82 2.79 0.32 10.92
CA GLU A 82 3.73 1.40 11.22
C GLU A 82 3.94 2.33 10.03
N LEU A 83 3.56 1.88 8.84
CA LEU A 83 3.71 2.67 7.62
C LEU A 83 2.40 3.30 7.18
N SER A 84 1.34 3.10 7.94
CA SER A 84 0.03 3.64 7.57
C SER A 84 0.11 5.16 7.44
N GLY A 85 -0.38 5.68 6.32
CA GLY A 85 -0.39 7.12 6.09
C GLY A 85 0.87 7.70 5.49
N HIS A 86 1.94 6.93 5.40
CA HIS A 86 3.18 7.43 4.78
C HIS A 86 3.03 7.52 3.27
N SER A 87 3.72 8.49 2.69
CA SER A 87 3.66 8.74 1.25
C SER A 87 4.86 8.15 0.53
N SER A 88 4.72 7.99 -0.77
CA SER A 88 5.81 7.61 -1.67
C SER A 88 6.42 6.26 -1.35
N LEU A 89 5.57 5.29 -1.06
CA LEU A 89 6.01 3.93 -0.78
C LEU A 89 5.53 2.98 -1.88
N LEU A 90 6.37 2.00 -2.18
CA LEU A 90 6.07 0.93 -3.11
C LEU A 90 6.05 -0.37 -2.33
N TYR A 91 4.92 -1.08 -2.38
CA TYR A 91 4.78 -2.37 -1.73
C TYR A 91 4.83 -3.45 -2.79
N ILE A 92 5.82 -4.34 -2.70
CA ILE A 92 6.00 -5.42 -3.68
C ILE A 92 6.29 -6.71 -2.96
N ARG A 93 6.09 -7.82 -3.66
CA ARG A 93 6.44 -9.13 -3.14
C ARG A 93 7.73 -9.60 -3.76
N ASN A 94 8.62 -10.13 -2.94
CA ASN A 94 9.80 -10.82 -3.43
C ASN A 94 9.34 -12.20 -3.89
N SER A 95 9.44 -12.47 -5.19
CA SER A 95 8.90 -13.72 -5.75
C SER A 95 9.73 -14.95 -5.36
N VAL A 96 10.91 -14.75 -4.82
CA VAL A 96 11.76 -15.87 -4.39
C VAL A 96 11.45 -16.24 -2.96
N THR A 97 11.40 -15.25 -2.07
CA THR A 97 11.20 -15.50 -0.64
C THR A 97 9.74 -15.42 -0.22
N GLY A 98 8.91 -14.75 -1.00
CA GLY A 98 7.54 -14.48 -0.61
C GLY A 98 7.38 -13.28 0.30
N ALA A 99 8.48 -12.68 0.74
CA ALA A 99 8.41 -11.55 1.64
C ALA A 99 7.83 -10.33 0.93
N ILE A 100 7.06 -9.55 1.67
CA ILE A 100 6.56 -8.28 1.16
C ILE A 100 7.58 -7.22 1.52
N GLU A 101 8.03 -6.50 0.51
CA GLU A 101 9.05 -5.49 0.68
C GLU A 101 8.48 -4.13 0.42
N VAL A 102 8.98 -3.15 1.15
CA VAL A 102 8.60 -1.76 0.98
C VAL A 102 9.81 -0.98 0.52
N ARG A 103 9.62 -0.22 -0.54
CA ARG A 103 10.67 0.60 -1.08
C ARG A 103 10.18 2.02 -1.17
N ARG A 104 11.10 2.95 -1.09
CA ARG A 104 10.74 4.35 -1.26
C ARG A 104 10.57 4.65 -2.73
N ARG A 105 9.44 5.23 -3.07
CA ARG A 105 9.17 5.70 -4.41
C ARG A 105 9.38 7.20 -4.41
N GLN A 106 10.21 7.70 -5.31
CA GLN A 106 10.54 9.11 -5.31
C GLN A 106 9.79 9.88 -6.39
N GLY A 107 8.63 9.39 -6.75
CA GLY A 107 7.69 10.17 -7.55
C GLY A 107 7.79 10.01 -9.04
N LYS A 108 8.86 9.47 -9.58
CA LYS A 108 9.03 9.35 -11.02
C LYS A 108 9.22 7.89 -11.42
N THR A 109 8.75 7.57 -12.63
CA THR A 109 8.82 6.20 -13.12
C THR A 109 10.24 5.67 -13.15
N VAL A 110 11.19 6.50 -13.56
CA VAL A 110 12.58 6.08 -13.62
C VAL A 110 13.09 5.71 -12.23
N GLU A 111 12.75 6.52 -11.25
CA GLU A 111 13.18 6.24 -9.87
C GLU A 111 12.50 5.00 -9.33
N LEU A 112 11.26 4.76 -9.74
CA LEU A 112 10.56 3.55 -9.36
C LEU A 112 11.30 2.33 -9.91
N ASN A 113 11.74 2.38 -11.15
CA ASN A 113 12.50 1.29 -11.73
C ASN A 113 13.80 1.06 -10.97
N GLU A 114 14.46 2.12 -10.59
CA GLU A 114 15.67 1.99 -9.79
C GLU A 114 15.39 1.33 -8.45
N ALA A 115 14.27 1.69 -7.82
CA ALA A 115 13.90 1.07 -6.56
C ALA A 115 13.64 -0.42 -6.73
N LEU A 116 13.11 -0.83 -7.87
CA LEU A 116 12.87 -2.25 -8.13
C LEU A 116 14.17 -3.02 -8.34
N HIS A 117 15.21 -2.36 -8.81
CA HIS A 117 16.48 -3.02 -9.13
C HIS A 117 17.56 -2.79 -8.10
N ALA A 118 17.36 -1.89 -7.16
CA ALA A 118 18.41 -1.48 -6.23
C ALA A 118 18.41 -2.32 -4.97
N ASN A 119 18.65 -3.57 -5.12
CA ASN A 119 18.68 -4.42 -3.92
C ASN A 119 20.05 -4.86 -3.60
#